data_6df0f6ac68c4f9b88dc1b62c955a3340
#
_entry.id   6df0f6ac68c4f9b88dc1b62c955a3340
#
_cell.length_a   1.000
_cell.length_b   1.000
_cell.length_c   1.000
_cell.angle_alpha   90.00
_cell.angle_beta   90.00
_cell.angle_gamma   90.00
#
_symmetry.space_group_name_H-M   'P 1'
#
loop_
_entity.id
_entity.type
_entity.pdbx_description
1 polymer ?
#
loop_
_entity_poly.entity_id
_entity_poly.type
_entity_poly.pdbx_seq_one_letter_code
_entity_poly.pdbx_strand_id
1 'polypeptide(L)'
;MIPPIVSVVANSGTGKTTLLEKLIAEMKRRGYRVAAIKHDAHRFDIDHEGKDSWRLTRAGADTTLIMSREKLAMVKQHTTAEAPGLVESVANYCNDVDIVLTEGFRKSSLPKIEVHRRGHSEKLLCRDVEYDPDLIAVAADNSLEIDVPLYDIDDIRGLCDLIVERYLS
;
A
#
# COMPACT_ATOMS: atom_id res chain seq x y z
N MET A 1 4.36 13.41 13.74
CA MET A 1 5.11 12.13 13.62
C MET A 1 4.65 11.46 12.34
N ILE A 2 5.56 10.87 11.57
CA ILE A 2 5.17 10.14 10.35
C ILE A 2 4.61 8.78 10.79
N PRO A 3 3.41 8.37 10.34
CA PRO A 3 2.86 7.07 10.67
C PRO A 3 3.71 5.94 10.09
N PRO A 4 3.77 4.76 10.72
CA PRO A 4 4.45 3.61 10.17
C PRO A 4 3.84 3.20 8.83
N ILE A 5 4.70 2.67 7.95
CA ILE A 5 4.33 2.27 6.60
C ILE A 5 4.64 0.78 6.45
N VAL A 6 3.66 -0.02 6.03
CA VAL A 6 3.84 -1.45 5.73
C VAL A 6 3.40 -1.72 4.30
N SER A 7 4.27 -2.36 3.53
CA SER A 7 4.03 -2.66 2.12
C SER A 7 3.51 -4.09 1.92
N VAL A 8 2.51 -4.24 1.07
CA VAL A 8 2.08 -5.55 0.55
C VAL A 8 2.65 -5.73 -0.84
N VAL A 9 3.48 -6.76 -1.01
CA VAL A 9 4.18 -7.06 -2.26
C VAL A 9 3.79 -8.44 -2.77
N ALA A 10 3.77 -8.61 -4.07
CA ALA A 10 3.57 -9.91 -4.73
C ALA A 10 3.72 -9.75 -6.24
N ASN A 11 3.75 -10.84 -6.96
CA ASN A 11 3.56 -10.84 -8.41
C ASN A 11 2.17 -10.33 -8.80
N SER A 12 2.00 -9.89 -10.04
CA SER A 12 0.69 -9.44 -10.54
C SER A 12 -0.33 -10.59 -10.46
N GLY A 13 -1.58 -10.26 -10.11
CA GLY A 13 -2.66 -11.25 -10.03
C GLY A 13 -2.68 -12.15 -8.80
N THR A 14 -1.71 -12.06 -7.88
CA THR A 14 -1.60 -12.94 -6.69
C THR A 14 -2.63 -12.63 -5.59
N GLY A 15 -3.29 -11.45 -5.62
CA GLY A 15 -4.30 -11.07 -4.64
C GLY A 15 -3.86 -10.01 -3.62
N LYS A 16 -2.83 -9.19 -3.94
CA LYS A 16 -2.40 -8.06 -3.09
C LYS A 16 -3.53 -7.15 -2.66
N THR A 17 -4.30 -6.67 -3.62
CA THR A 17 -5.43 -5.76 -3.36
C THR A 17 -6.46 -6.41 -2.45
N THR A 18 -6.79 -7.68 -2.68
CA THR A 18 -7.73 -8.43 -1.84
C THR A 18 -7.24 -8.57 -0.41
N LEU A 19 -5.93 -8.85 -0.21
CA LEU A 19 -5.35 -8.89 1.14
C LEU A 19 -5.42 -7.52 1.81
N LEU A 20 -5.04 -6.46 1.09
CA LEU A 20 -5.09 -5.08 1.60
C LEU A 20 -6.50 -4.66 2.01
N GLU A 21 -7.51 -4.97 1.21
CA GLU A 21 -8.92 -4.69 1.54
C GLU A 21 -9.31 -5.34 2.87
N LYS A 22 -8.94 -6.61 3.07
CA LYS A 22 -9.21 -7.33 4.32
C LYS A 22 -8.43 -6.76 5.51
N LEU A 23 -7.13 -6.42 5.33
CA LEU A 23 -6.31 -5.79 6.36
C LEU A 23 -6.87 -4.43 6.77
N ILE A 24 -7.23 -3.58 5.79
CA ILE A 24 -7.84 -2.27 6.05
C ILE A 24 -9.14 -2.45 6.85
N ALA A 25 -10.02 -3.36 6.44
CA ALA A 25 -11.28 -3.60 7.13
C ALA A 25 -11.06 -4.04 8.59
N GLU A 26 -10.14 -4.96 8.84
CA GLU A 26 -9.81 -5.43 10.19
C GLU A 26 -9.16 -4.34 11.05
N MET A 27 -8.20 -3.57 10.50
CA MET A 27 -7.61 -2.42 11.20
C MET A 27 -8.67 -1.37 11.57
N LYS A 28 -9.59 -1.06 10.66
CA LYS A 28 -10.72 -0.16 10.92
C LYS A 28 -11.63 -0.70 12.03
N ARG A 29 -11.91 -2.02 12.04
CA ARG A 29 -12.70 -2.66 13.09
C ARG A 29 -12.02 -2.55 14.46
N ARG A 30 -10.70 -2.54 14.52
CA ARG A 30 -9.89 -2.34 15.75
C ARG A 30 -9.78 -0.87 16.17
N GLY A 31 -10.33 0.07 15.38
CA GLY A 31 -10.36 1.50 15.70
C GLY A 31 -9.20 2.31 15.13
N TYR A 32 -8.29 1.73 14.37
CA TYR A 32 -7.19 2.44 13.75
C TYR A 32 -7.64 3.27 12.54
N ARG A 33 -6.99 4.42 12.35
CA ARG A 33 -7.10 5.22 11.13
C ARG A 33 -6.05 4.73 10.15
N VAL A 34 -6.48 4.42 8.92
CA VAL A 34 -5.64 3.77 7.91
C VAL A 34 -5.61 4.60 6.64
N ALA A 35 -4.43 4.87 6.10
CA ALA A 35 -4.26 5.33 4.74
C ALA A 35 -3.83 4.16 3.84
N ALA A 36 -4.27 4.19 2.59
CA ALA A 36 -3.85 3.23 1.57
C ALA A 36 -3.17 3.96 0.43
N ILE A 37 -2.00 3.48 0.00
CA ILE A 37 -1.25 4.04 -1.12
C ILE A 37 -0.94 2.93 -2.13
N LYS A 38 -1.32 3.16 -3.39
CA LYS A 38 -0.95 2.27 -4.48
C LYS A 38 0.17 2.88 -5.29
N HIS A 39 1.25 2.11 -5.50
CA HIS A 39 2.28 2.47 -6.46
C HIS A 39 1.86 2.02 -7.86
N ASP A 40 1.71 2.97 -8.75
CA ASP A 40 1.53 2.68 -10.17
C ASP A 40 2.74 3.22 -10.94
N ALA A 41 3.43 2.33 -11.66
CA ALA A 41 4.59 2.69 -12.48
C ALA A 41 4.17 3.31 -13.82
N HIS A 42 2.89 3.29 -14.14
CA HIS A 42 2.32 3.82 -15.38
C HIS A 42 1.58 5.14 -15.13
N ARG A 43 1.30 5.87 -16.21
CA ARG A 43 0.38 7.01 -16.12
C ARG A 43 -1.00 6.50 -15.71
N PHE A 44 -1.56 7.11 -14.69
CA PHE A 44 -2.92 6.84 -14.25
C PHE A 44 -3.76 8.13 -14.32
N ASP A 45 -5.04 7.98 -14.54
CA ASP A 45 -6.02 9.05 -14.47
C ASP A 45 -7.14 8.58 -13.53
N ILE A 46 -7.44 9.37 -12.49
CA ILE A 46 -8.52 9.09 -11.54
C ILE A 46 -9.73 9.97 -11.75
N ASP A 47 -9.62 10.95 -12.63
CA ASP A 47 -10.72 11.85 -13.00
C ASP A 47 -11.33 11.40 -14.33
N HIS A 48 -12.59 11.77 -14.54
CA HIS A 48 -13.32 11.41 -15.75
C HIS A 48 -13.25 12.55 -16.77
N GLU A 49 -12.88 12.19 -18.01
CA GLU A 49 -12.84 13.13 -19.14
C GLU A 49 -14.16 13.88 -19.28
N GLY A 50 -14.05 15.21 -19.46
CA GLY A 50 -15.20 16.11 -19.65
C GLY A 50 -15.83 16.65 -18.37
N LYS A 51 -15.45 16.15 -17.17
CA LYS A 51 -15.86 16.73 -15.89
C LYS A 51 -15.14 18.05 -15.63
N ASP A 52 -15.73 18.92 -14.81
CA ASP A 52 -15.16 20.24 -14.52
C ASP A 52 -13.77 20.13 -13.85
N SER A 53 -13.59 19.21 -12.92
CA SER A 53 -12.30 18.93 -12.27
C SER A 53 -11.24 18.49 -13.28
N TRP A 54 -11.56 17.61 -14.21
CA TRP A 54 -10.68 17.20 -15.30
C TRP A 54 -10.32 18.39 -16.20
N ARG A 55 -11.30 19.24 -16.55
CA ARG A 55 -11.08 20.44 -17.37
C ARG A 55 -10.16 21.43 -16.69
N LEU A 56 -10.29 21.64 -15.37
CA LEU A 56 -9.43 22.53 -14.59
C LEU A 56 -7.98 22.00 -14.58
N THR A 57 -7.80 20.71 -14.35
CA THR A 57 -6.48 20.05 -14.41
C THR A 57 -5.85 20.18 -15.79
N ARG A 58 -6.63 19.94 -16.84
CA ARG A 58 -6.16 20.08 -18.25
C ARG A 58 -5.88 21.51 -18.67
N ALA A 59 -6.50 22.49 -18.04
CA ALA A 59 -6.21 23.90 -18.26
C ALA A 59 -4.87 24.37 -17.64
N GLY A 60 -4.19 23.47 -16.88
CA GLY A 60 -2.86 23.72 -16.33
C GLY A 60 -2.82 23.99 -14.83
N ALA A 61 -3.86 23.63 -14.07
CA ALA A 61 -3.82 23.73 -12.61
C ALA A 61 -2.82 22.72 -12.04
N ASP A 62 -1.82 23.21 -11.26
CA ASP A 62 -0.85 22.36 -10.56
C ASP A 62 -1.49 21.48 -9.51
N THR A 63 -2.60 21.95 -8.91
CA THR A 63 -3.37 21.21 -7.92
C THR A 63 -4.86 21.46 -8.13
N THR A 64 -5.64 20.39 -8.26
CA THR A 64 -7.11 20.44 -8.31
C THR A 64 -7.67 19.73 -7.09
N LEU A 65 -8.54 20.41 -6.34
CA LEU A 65 -9.25 19.87 -5.17
C LEU A 65 -10.74 19.78 -5.46
N ILE A 66 -11.31 18.63 -5.15
CA ILE A 66 -12.76 18.42 -5.13
C ILE A 66 -13.16 18.19 -3.69
N MET A 67 -14.04 19.03 -3.15
CA MET A 67 -14.39 19.03 -1.72
C MET A 67 -15.90 18.91 -1.52
N SER A 68 -16.27 18.10 -0.54
CA SER A 68 -17.64 18.03 0.00
C SER A 68 -17.56 18.04 1.54
N ARG A 69 -18.72 17.95 2.20
CA ARG A 69 -18.76 17.78 3.67
C ARG A 69 -18.19 16.44 4.14
N GLU A 70 -18.16 15.43 3.28
CA GLU A 70 -17.82 14.05 3.66
C GLU A 70 -16.46 13.62 3.18
N LYS A 71 -15.94 14.23 2.11
CA LYS A 71 -14.68 13.80 1.49
C LYS A 71 -13.99 14.91 0.71
N LEU A 72 -12.68 14.72 0.57
CA LEU A 72 -11.81 15.52 -0.27
C LEU A 72 -11.07 14.59 -1.24
N ALA A 73 -10.97 15.00 -2.50
CA ALA A 73 -10.09 14.40 -3.48
C ALA A 73 -9.11 15.45 -3.99
N MET A 74 -7.84 15.05 -4.20
CA MET A 74 -6.80 15.94 -4.69
C MET A 74 -6.08 15.29 -5.87
N VAL A 75 -5.93 16.04 -6.94
CA VAL A 75 -5.03 15.73 -8.06
C VAL A 75 -3.93 16.78 -8.06
N LYS A 76 -2.69 16.33 -7.82
CA LYS A 76 -1.51 17.20 -7.84
C LYS A 76 -0.59 16.77 -8.97
N GLN A 77 -0.24 17.71 -9.84
CA GLN A 77 0.71 17.50 -10.93
C GLN A 77 2.13 17.69 -10.40
N HIS A 78 3.02 16.77 -10.73
CA HIS A 78 4.44 16.97 -10.47
C HIS A 78 5.04 17.77 -11.63
N THR A 79 5.52 18.96 -11.36
CA THR A 79 6.13 19.87 -12.34
C THR A 79 7.63 19.66 -12.48
N THR A 80 8.24 18.93 -11.53
CA THR A 80 9.65 18.54 -11.56
C THR A 80 9.80 17.10 -12.04
N ALA A 81 10.97 16.78 -12.63
CA ALA A 81 11.27 15.42 -13.09
C ALA A 81 11.31 14.37 -11.95
N GLU A 82 11.38 14.80 -10.71
CA GLU A 82 11.39 13.95 -9.53
C GLU A 82 10.05 14.06 -8.79
N ALA A 83 9.30 12.97 -8.80
CA ALA A 83 8.15 12.83 -7.93
C ALA A 83 8.62 12.75 -6.46
N PRO A 84 7.86 13.28 -5.48
CA PRO A 84 8.20 13.16 -4.07
C PRO A 84 8.29 11.68 -3.67
N GLY A 85 9.23 11.37 -2.80
CA GLY A 85 9.37 10.02 -2.25
C GLY A 85 8.14 9.61 -1.45
N LEU A 86 7.95 8.31 -1.26
CA LEU A 86 6.80 7.79 -0.50
C LEU A 86 6.71 8.38 0.91
N VAL A 87 7.83 8.42 1.65
CA VAL A 87 7.88 8.93 3.02
C VAL A 87 7.48 10.43 3.07
N GLU A 88 7.96 11.21 2.12
CA GLU A 88 7.58 12.62 1.98
C GLU A 88 6.09 12.78 1.65
N SER A 89 5.57 11.94 0.75
CA SER A 89 4.14 11.93 0.41
C SER A 89 3.28 11.57 1.62
N VAL A 90 3.70 10.59 2.42
CA VAL A 90 3.02 10.22 3.67
C VAL A 90 3.05 11.35 4.67
N ALA A 91 4.20 12.01 4.87
CA ALA A 91 4.32 13.15 5.78
C ALA A 91 3.42 14.33 5.39
N ASN A 92 3.22 14.55 4.09
CA ASN A 92 2.43 15.67 3.59
C ASN A 92 0.92 15.38 3.54
N TYR A 93 0.52 14.12 3.29
CA TYR A 93 -0.87 13.80 2.95
C TYR A 93 -1.54 12.76 3.85
N CYS A 94 -0.78 12.08 4.73
CA CYS A 94 -1.29 10.98 5.55
C CYS A 94 -0.84 11.12 7.03
N ASN A 95 -0.64 12.33 7.53
CA ASN A 95 -0.14 12.58 8.89
C ASN A 95 -1.22 12.46 9.98
N ASP A 96 -2.47 12.29 9.60
CA ASP A 96 -3.65 12.18 10.48
C ASP A 96 -4.15 10.74 10.66
N VAL A 97 -3.39 9.74 10.18
CA VAL A 97 -3.70 8.32 10.33
C VAL A 97 -2.73 7.63 11.29
N ASP A 98 -3.08 6.42 11.73
CA ASP A 98 -2.25 5.64 12.66
C ASP A 98 -1.29 4.73 11.91
N ILE A 99 -1.64 4.32 10.69
CA ILE A 99 -0.83 3.46 9.82
C ILE A 99 -1.09 3.73 8.34
N VAL A 100 -0.06 3.53 7.53
CA VAL A 100 -0.15 3.53 6.06
C VAL A 100 0.12 2.12 5.56
N LEU A 101 -0.81 1.58 4.78
CA LEU A 101 -0.65 0.33 4.05
C LEU A 101 -0.43 0.64 2.57
N THR A 102 0.58 0.02 1.95
CA THR A 102 0.87 0.28 0.53
C THR A 102 0.76 -0.98 -0.32
N GLU A 103 0.28 -0.81 -1.56
CA GLU A 103 0.38 -1.84 -2.59
C GLU A 103 1.59 -1.54 -3.48
N GLY A 104 2.57 -2.48 -3.50
CA GLY A 104 3.78 -2.33 -4.30
C GLY A 104 4.98 -1.83 -3.49
N PHE A 105 5.77 -0.94 -4.05
CA PHE A 105 7.03 -0.44 -3.45
C PHE A 105 8.04 -1.55 -3.11
N ARG A 106 8.12 -2.61 -3.93
CA ARG A 106 8.99 -3.77 -3.70
C ARG A 106 10.44 -3.39 -3.40
N LYS A 107 10.97 -2.37 -4.09
CA LYS A 107 12.39 -1.94 -3.97
C LYS A 107 12.65 -0.94 -2.83
N SER A 108 11.66 -0.62 -2.02
CA SER A 108 11.84 0.27 -0.86
C SER A 108 12.42 -0.48 0.34
N SER A 109 13.02 0.25 1.27
CA SER A 109 13.46 -0.28 2.57
C SER A 109 12.33 -0.21 3.61
N LEU A 110 11.11 -0.59 3.22
CA LEU A 110 9.94 -0.61 4.10
C LEU A 110 9.64 -2.04 4.55
N PRO A 111 9.07 -2.22 5.75
CA PRO A 111 8.53 -3.51 6.17
C PRO A 111 7.56 -4.07 5.13
N LYS A 112 7.75 -5.33 4.72
CA LYS A 112 6.99 -5.97 3.66
C LYS A 112 6.28 -7.23 4.12
N ILE A 113 5.04 -7.38 3.69
CA ILE A 113 4.31 -8.65 3.72
C ILE A 113 4.21 -9.13 2.27
N GLU A 114 4.76 -10.30 1.96
CA GLU A 114 4.65 -10.89 0.64
C GLU A 114 3.44 -11.80 0.57
N VAL A 115 2.61 -11.61 -0.46
CA VAL A 115 1.51 -12.52 -0.78
C VAL A 115 2.01 -13.55 -1.77
N HIS A 116 1.86 -14.82 -1.42
CA HIS A 116 2.23 -15.94 -2.27
C HIS A 116 1.04 -16.88 -2.50
N ARG A 117 0.85 -17.30 -3.74
CA ARG A 117 -0.14 -18.30 -4.09
C ARG A 117 0.46 -19.42 -4.91
N ARG A 118 0.17 -20.64 -4.50
CA ARG A 118 0.52 -21.84 -5.27
C ARG A 118 -0.02 -21.73 -6.70
N GLY A 119 0.85 -21.97 -7.67
CA GLY A 119 0.49 -21.91 -9.10
C GLY A 119 0.58 -20.51 -9.74
N HIS A 120 0.76 -19.44 -8.98
CA HIS A 120 1.03 -18.10 -9.53
C HIS A 120 2.52 -17.80 -9.70
N SER A 121 3.34 -18.28 -8.78
CA SER A 121 4.81 -18.17 -8.85
C SER A 121 5.41 -19.36 -8.09
N GLU A 122 6.47 -19.95 -8.61
CA GLU A 122 7.26 -20.96 -7.90
C GLU A 122 8.23 -20.32 -6.89
N LYS A 123 8.47 -19.02 -7.01
CA LYS A 123 9.49 -18.27 -6.26
C LYS A 123 8.89 -17.10 -5.50
N LEU A 124 9.39 -16.91 -4.29
CA LEU A 124 9.16 -15.70 -3.51
C LEU A 124 9.99 -14.55 -4.06
N LEU A 125 9.39 -13.37 -4.14
CA LEU A 125 10.07 -12.16 -4.62
C LEU A 125 11.17 -11.73 -3.67
N CYS A 126 10.91 -11.81 -2.36
CA CYS A 126 11.78 -11.28 -1.33
C CYS A 126 12.76 -12.32 -0.76
N ARG A 127 12.82 -13.55 -1.29
CA ARG A 127 13.77 -14.59 -0.88
C ARG A 127 14.45 -15.28 -2.06
N ASP A 128 13.67 -15.75 -3.05
CA ASP A 128 14.23 -16.55 -4.13
C ASP A 128 14.70 -15.72 -5.32
N VAL A 129 14.06 -14.57 -5.56
CA VAL A 129 14.44 -13.66 -6.65
C VAL A 129 15.51 -12.67 -6.16
N GLU A 130 15.32 -12.14 -4.94
CA GLU A 130 16.23 -11.18 -4.30
C GLU A 130 16.06 -11.33 -2.78
N TYR A 131 17.17 -11.38 -2.04
CA TYR A 131 17.07 -11.37 -0.58
C TYR A 131 16.71 -9.96 -0.09
N ASP A 132 15.54 -9.82 0.51
CA ASP A 132 15.05 -8.57 1.05
C ASP A 132 14.97 -8.67 2.59
N PRO A 133 15.84 -7.96 3.33
CA PRO A 133 15.86 -8.00 4.79
C PRO A 133 14.61 -7.40 5.43
N ASP A 134 13.87 -6.58 4.69
CA ASP A 134 12.67 -5.89 5.18
C ASP A 134 11.39 -6.76 5.05
N LEU A 135 11.49 -8.01 4.58
CA LEU A 135 10.39 -8.95 4.63
C LEU A 135 10.07 -9.35 6.06
N ILE A 136 8.87 -9.03 6.55
CA ILE A 136 8.45 -9.29 7.93
C ILE A 136 7.50 -10.49 8.07
N ALA A 137 6.83 -10.88 7.00
CA ALA A 137 5.95 -12.04 6.95
C ALA A 137 5.63 -12.45 5.50
N VAL A 138 5.17 -13.68 5.34
CA VAL A 138 4.55 -14.17 4.10
C VAL A 138 3.12 -14.61 4.41
N ALA A 139 2.18 -14.20 3.55
CA ALA A 139 0.79 -14.67 3.54
C ALA A 139 0.62 -15.62 2.35
N ALA A 140 0.37 -16.89 2.59
CA ALA A 140 0.31 -17.91 1.54
C ALA A 140 -0.88 -18.88 1.72
N ASP A 141 -1.27 -19.52 0.63
CA ASP A 141 -2.28 -20.60 0.60
C ASP A 141 -1.66 -22.01 0.67
N ASN A 142 -0.35 -22.09 0.94
CA ASN A 142 0.41 -23.34 1.08
C ASN A 142 1.51 -23.19 2.12
N SER A 143 2.02 -24.32 2.61
CA SER A 143 3.19 -24.33 3.50
C SER A 143 4.47 -24.01 2.72
N LEU A 144 5.34 -23.20 3.33
CA LEU A 144 6.65 -22.81 2.83
C LEU A 144 7.68 -22.93 3.93
N GLU A 145 8.88 -23.39 3.59
CA GLU A 145 10.05 -23.29 4.48
C GLU A 145 10.66 -21.90 4.30
N ILE A 146 10.51 -21.03 5.32
CA ILE A 146 10.97 -19.65 5.26
C ILE A 146 11.39 -19.15 6.63
N ASP A 147 12.29 -18.17 6.65
CA ASP A 147 12.93 -17.57 7.83
C ASP A 147 12.11 -16.48 8.52
N VAL A 148 10.92 -16.16 8.01
CA VAL A 148 9.97 -15.19 8.59
C VAL A 148 8.64 -15.86 8.91
N PRO A 149 7.79 -15.27 9.76
CA PRO A 149 6.46 -15.80 10.03
C PRO A 149 5.65 -16.06 8.76
N LEU A 150 5.07 -17.26 8.68
CA LEU A 150 4.16 -17.67 7.62
C LEU A 150 2.73 -17.68 8.15
N TYR A 151 1.85 -16.98 7.47
CA TYR A 151 0.42 -16.91 7.76
C TYR A 151 -0.37 -17.52 6.62
N ASP A 152 -1.50 -18.16 6.96
CA ASP A 152 -2.51 -18.44 5.94
C ASP A 152 -2.98 -17.13 5.31
N ILE A 153 -3.22 -17.13 3.99
CA ILE A 153 -3.63 -15.92 3.26
C ILE A 153 -4.95 -15.31 3.75
N ASP A 154 -5.75 -16.10 4.46
CA ASP A 154 -7.01 -15.70 5.08
C ASP A 154 -6.89 -15.42 6.59
N ASP A 155 -5.71 -15.64 7.20
CA ASP A 155 -5.46 -15.26 8.59
C ASP A 155 -5.18 -13.76 8.74
N ILE A 156 -6.19 -12.98 8.46
CA ILE A 156 -6.13 -11.51 8.52
C ILE A 156 -5.89 -11.02 9.95
N ARG A 157 -6.41 -11.74 10.95
CA ARG A 157 -6.24 -11.36 12.36
C ARG A 157 -4.81 -11.51 12.81
N GLY A 158 -4.17 -12.62 12.50
CA GLY A 158 -2.76 -12.86 12.81
C GLY A 158 -1.83 -11.85 12.13
N LEU A 159 -2.09 -11.52 10.86
CA LEU A 159 -1.34 -10.48 10.15
C LEU A 159 -1.53 -9.10 10.78
N CYS A 160 -2.74 -8.74 11.20
CA CYS A 160 -3.00 -7.49 11.90
C CYS A 160 -2.34 -7.47 13.28
N ASP A 161 -2.32 -8.58 14.02
CA ASP A 161 -1.65 -8.69 15.31
C ASP A 161 -0.15 -8.42 15.16
N LEU A 162 0.50 -9.04 14.16
CA LEU A 162 1.90 -8.78 13.83
C LEU A 162 2.18 -7.29 13.56
N ILE A 163 1.32 -6.64 12.77
CA ILE A 163 1.48 -5.22 12.43
C ILE A 163 1.32 -4.35 13.68
N VAL A 164 0.30 -4.60 14.48
CA VAL A 164 0.01 -3.83 15.70
C VAL A 164 1.15 -3.97 16.71
N GLU A 165 1.61 -5.19 16.99
CA GLU A 165 2.69 -5.45 17.93
C GLU A 165 4.00 -4.77 17.54
N ARG A 166 4.30 -4.73 16.24
CA ARG A 166 5.59 -4.19 15.77
C ARG A 166 5.60 -2.68 15.58
N TYR A 167 4.47 -2.07 15.26
CA TYR A 167 4.45 -0.70 14.75
C TYR A 167 3.44 0.23 15.44
N LEU A 168 2.47 -0.27 16.22
CA LEU A 168 1.38 0.52 16.79
C LEU A 168 1.24 0.41 18.32
N SER A 169 2.06 -0.42 18.96
CA SER A 169 2.12 -0.56 20.42
C SER A 169 2.96 0.53 21.10
#